data_c2a7ba2c677012c322eccc3680f505f0
#
_entry.id   c2a7ba2c677012c322eccc3680f505f0
#
_cell.length_a   1.000
_cell.length_b   1.000
_cell.length_c   1.000
_cell.angle_alpha   90.00
_cell.angle_beta   90.00
_cell.angle_gamma   90.00
#
_symmetry.space_group_name_H-M   'P 1'
#
loop_
_entity.id
_entity.type
_entity.pdbx_description
1 polymer ?
#
loop_
_entity_poly.entity_id
_entity_poly.type
_entity_poly.pdbx_seq_one_letter_code
_entity_poly.pdbx_strand_id
1 'polypeptide(L)'
;MSKYDVVIVGAGPAGIFAAYELSKKNENLKVALVDKGLDIYKRRCPILEHKIKKCPVIKDHVGCMPACSITNGFGGAGAYSDGKFNITHEFGGWMTDYLSNSVVEDLIDYVDGINLEHGATTDITDPTTDKVREIEKRGYAVGLKLLRAKVRHLGTEQNLEILKSIYEELKDRVDYHFKTEVKEVLTEDGEVKGVLLANGEVMETKYVFLAPGRDGSVWLKDVMNSQGIPMKNLQVDIGVRVETSDIVMQEINEHLYEGKFMYRTSVGTVVRTFCSNPSGHVVAVSYTHLVSAKPQGDV
;
A
#
# COMPACT_ATOMS: atom_id res chain seq x y z
N MET A 1 23.45 -20.39 9.80
CA MET A 1 22.38 -19.60 10.41
C MET A 1 22.82 -18.15 10.45
N SER A 2 22.06 -17.25 9.83
CA SER A 2 22.31 -15.81 9.92
C SER A 2 21.59 -15.24 11.14
N LYS A 3 22.28 -14.36 11.86
CA LYS A 3 21.74 -13.75 13.09
C LYS A 3 21.47 -12.28 12.89
N TYR A 4 20.23 -11.87 13.15
CA TYR A 4 19.74 -10.49 13.06
C TYR A 4 19.19 -10.01 14.40
N ASP A 5 19.17 -8.70 14.59
CA ASP A 5 18.46 -8.11 15.73
C ASP A 5 16.97 -8.07 15.41
N VAL A 6 16.59 -7.72 14.17
CA VAL A 6 15.22 -7.67 13.70
C VAL A 6 15.09 -8.31 12.32
N VAL A 7 14.08 -9.14 12.14
CA VAL A 7 13.65 -9.62 10.81
C VAL A 7 12.29 -9.01 10.47
N ILE A 8 12.23 -8.30 9.36
CA ILE A 8 11.00 -7.69 8.82
C ILE A 8 10.50 -8.57 7.68
N VAL A 9 9.27 -9.06 7.78
CA VAL A 9 8.64 -9.91 6.77
C VAL A 9 7.65 -9.10 5.96
N GLY A 10 7.97 -8.87 4.69
CA GLY A 10 7.23 -8.05 3.74
C GLY A 10 7.88 -6.69 3.48
N ALA A 11 8.24 -6.46 2.21
CA ALA A 11 8.85 -5.22 1.74
C ALA A 11 7.84 -4.24 1.12
N GLY A 12 6.61 -4.25 1.61
CA GLY A 12 5.61 -3.20 1.33
C GLY A 12 5.87 -1.94 2.16
N PRO A 13 5.02 -0.89 2.06
CA PRO A 13 5.22 0.37 2.78
C PRO A 13 5.51 0.18 4.28
N ALA A 14 4.74 -0.65 4.98
CA ALA A 14 4.93 -0.88 6.41
C ALA A 14 6.32 -1.46 6.73
N GLY A 15 6.79 -2.45 5.95
CA GLY A 15 8.12 -3.04 6.17
C GLY A 15 9.25 -2.08 5.78
N ILE A 16 9.09 -1.31 4.72
CA ILE A 16 10.08 -0.30 4.28
C ILE A 16 10.24 0.78 5.35
N PHE A 17 9.15 1.37 5.83
CA PHE A 17 9.22 2.40 6.86
C PHE A 17 9.70 1.86 8.21
N ALA A 18 9.39 0.60 8.55
CA ALA A 18 9.98 -0.04 9.72
C ALA A 18 11.50 -0.19 9.59
N ALA A 19 11.98 -0.63 8.42
CA ALA A 19 13.43 -0.73 8.14
C ALA A 19 14.10 0.65 8.17
N TYR A 20 13.45 1.66 7.59
CA TYR A 20 13.92 3.04 7.56
C TYR A 20 14.10 3.59 8.98
N GLU A 21 13.08 3.49 9.83
CA GLU A 21 13.13 3.96 11.20
C GLU A 21 14.18 3.23 12.05
N LEU A 22 14.23 1.91 11.95
CA LEU A 22 15.20 1.11 12.71
C LEU A 22 16.63 1.46 12.33
N SER A 23 16.91 1.58 11.03
CA SER A 23 18.25 1.89 10.53
C SER A 23 18.70 3.31 10.86
N LYS A 24 17.77 4.28 10.95
CA LYS A 24 18.08 5.67 11.35
C LYS A 24 18.28 5.82 12.86
N LYS A 25 17.48 5.12 13.67
CA LYS A 25 17.55 5.23 15.13
C LYS A 25 18.76 4.53 15.75
N ASN A 26 19.23 3.46 15.12
CA ASN A 26 20.40 2.73 15.58
C ASN A 26 21.14 2.05 14.42
N GLU A 27 22.22 2.65 13.98
CA GLU A 27 23.05 2.17 12.87
C GLU A 27 23.74 0.81 13.15
N ASN A 28 23.80 0.38 14.41
CA ASN A 28 24.40 -0.91 14.78
C ASN A 28 23.43 -2.08 14.72
N LEU A 29 22.13 -1.82 14.50
CA LEU A 29 21.15 -2.89 14.37
C LEU A 29 21.34 -3.64 13.05
N LYS A 30 21.41 -4.96 13.15
CA LYS A 30 21.37 -5.85 11.99
C LYS A 30 19.91 -6.14 11.65
N VAL A 31 19.41 -5.48 10.62
CA VAL A 31 18.03 -5.60 10.15
C VAL A 31 17.99 -6.39 8.85
N ALA A 32 17.18 -7.44 8.80
CA ALA A 32 16.83 -8.13 7.56
C ALA A 32 15.44 -7.73 7.08
N LEU A 33 15.32 -7.40 5.79
CA LEU A 33 14.05 -7.18 5.11
C LEU A 33 13.80 -8.32 4.11
N VAL A 34 12.83 -9.15 4.40
CA VAL A 34 12.54 -10.39 3.67
C VAL A 34 11.25 -10.26 2.88
N ASP A 35 11.29 -10.55 1.59
CA ASP A 35 10.09 -10.58 0.74
C ASP A 35 10.17 -11.70 -0.29
N LYS A 36 9.04 -12.38 -0.55
CA LYS A 36 8.94 -13.43 -1.56
C LYS A 36 9.01 -12.90 -3.00
N GLY A 37 8.78 -11.60 -3.20
CA GLY A 37 8.87 -10.94 -4.49
C GLY A 37 10.29 -10.48 -4.85
N LEU A 38 10.37 -9.60 -5.81
CA LEU A 38 11.61 -9.11 -6.39
C LEU A 38 12.02 -7.76 -5.81
N ASP A 39 13.31 -7.42 -5.93
CA ASP A 39 13.77 -6.05 -5.69
C ASP A 39 13.17 -5.07 -6.70
N ILE A 40 13.21 -3.77 -6.37
CA ILE A 40 12.52 -2.74 -7.13
C ILE A 40 12.95 -2.66 -8.61
N TYR A 41 14.18 -2.98 -8.93
CA TYR A 41 14.72 -2.93 -10.29
C TYR A 41 14.36 -4.16 -11.14
N LYS A 42 14.03 -5.28 -10.49
CA LYS A 42 13.70 -6.54 -11.16
C LYS A 42 12.19 -6.82 -11.25
N ARG A 43 11.37 -6.00 -10.59
CA ARG A 43 9.92 -6.13 -10.66
C ARG A 43 9.43 -5.75 -12.05
N ARG A 44 8.92 -6.72 -12.81
CA ARG A 44 8.39 -6.54 -14.16
C ARG A 44 7.12 -7.34 -14.34
N CYS A 45 6.09 -6.70 -14.90
CA CYS A 45 4.85 -7.39 -15.24
C CYS A 45 4.79 -7.64 -16.75
N PRO A 46 4.70 -8.88 -17.20
CA PRO A 46 4.70 -9.18 -18.64
C PRO A 46 3.46 -8.66 -19.38
N ILE A 47 2.35 -8.37 -18.67
CA ILE A 47 1.21 -7.67 -19.26
C ILE A 47 1.55 -6.21 -19.50
N LEU A 48 2.12 -5.53 -18.50
CA LEU A 48 2.51 -4.13 -18.61
C LEU A 48 3.61 -3.92 -19.68
N GLU A 49 4.41 -4.93 -19.91
CA GLU A 49 5.44 -4.95 -20.95
C GLU A 49 4.88 -5.45 -22.31
N HIS A 50 3.56 -5.64 -22.45
CA HIS A 50 2.90 -6.15 -23.65
C HIS A 50 3.41 -7.50 -24.19
N LYS A 51 4.10 -8.28 -23.35
CA LYS A 51 4.63 -9.61 -23.71
C LYS A 51 3.55 -10.69 -23.76
N ILE A 52 2.50 -10.53 -22.95
CA ILE A 52 1.34 -11.43 -22.89
C ILE A 52 0.05 -10.63 -22.77
N LYS A 53 -1.04 -11.18 -23.35
CA LYS A 53 -2.36 -10.52 -23.36
C LYS A 53 -3.19 -10.76 -22.09
N LYS A 54 -2.94 -11.83 -21.36
CA LYS A 54 -3.70 -12.20 -20.17
C LYS A 54 -2.75 -12.54 -19.03
N CYS A 55 -3.14 -12.19 -17.81
CA CYS A 55 -2.39 -12.58 -16.63
C CYS A 55 -2.31 -14.13 -16.53
N PRO A 56 -1.11 -14.69 -16.35
CA PRO A 56 -0.94 -16.13 -16.27
C PRO A 56 -1.39 -16.70 -14.90
N VAL A 57 -2.24 -15.98 -14.18
CA VAL A 57 -2.87 -16.49 -12.96
C VAL A 57 -3.79 -17.63 -13.37
N ILE A 58 -3.33 -18.83 -13.12
CA ILE A 58 -4.14 -20.04 -13.22
C ILE A 58 -4.72 -20.25 -11.82
N LYS A 59 -5.94 -20.79 -11.77
CA LYS A 59 -6.60 -21.17 -10.53
C LYS A 59 -5.60 -21.92 -9.64
N ASP A 60 -5.33 -21.40 -8.46
CA ASP A 60 -4.41 -21.93 -7.46
C ASP A 60 -2.90 -21.75 -7.71
N HIS A 61 -2.47 -21.09 -8.79
CA HIS A 61 -1.06 -20.78 -9.02
C HIS A 61 -0.88 -19.35 -9.55
N VAL A 62 0.02 -18.61 -8.93
CA VAL A 62 0.49 -17.33 -9.47
C VAL A 62 1.47 -17.63 -10.61
N GLY A 63 1.11 -17.27 -11.84
CA GLY A 63 1.95 -17.55 -13.00
C GLY A 63 3.24 -16.74 -13.07
N CYS A 64 3.42 -15.75 -12.19
CA CYS A 64 4.68 -15.03 -12.02
C CYS A 64 5.45 -15.62 -10.84
N MET A 65 6.63 -16.15 -11.11
CA MET A 65 7.49 -16.71 -10.07
C MET A 65 8.56 -15.73 -9.62
N PRO A 66 8.86 -15.67 -8.31
CA PRO A 66 8.28 -16.43 -7.19
C PRO A 66 6.94 -15.89 -6.71
N ALA A 67 6.56 -14.68 -7.12
CA ALA A 67 5.32 -14.02 -6.74
C ALA A 67 4.92 -12.98 -7.78
N CYS A 68 3.68 -12.49 -7.72
CA CYS A 68 3.19 -11.43 -8.62
C CYS A 68 4.02 -10.15 -8.48
N SER A 69 4.65 -9.71 -9.56
CA SER A 69 5.50 -8.51 -9.56
C SER A 69 4.74 -7.20 -9.32
N ILE A 70 3.40 -7.18 -9.45
CA ILE A 70 2.60 -5.99 -9.15
C ILE A 70 2.31 -5.86 -7.65
N THR A 71 2.12 -6.97 -6.96
CA THR A 71 1.68 -6.96 -5.56
C THR A 71 2.77 -7.26 -4.55
N ASN A 72 3.88 -7.87 -4.97
CA ASN A 72 4.96 -8.34 -4.09
C ASN A 72 6.31 -7.76 -4.47
N GLY A 73 7.23 -7.76 -3.53
CA GLY A 73 8.57 -7.21 -3.66
C GLY A 73 8.67 -5.81 -3.07
N PHE A 74 9.82 -5.15 -3.23
CA PHE A 74 10.08 -3.84 -2.65
C PHE A 74 9.07 -2.80 -3.14
N GLY A 75 8.44 -2.07 -2.22
CA GLY A 75 7.31 -1.17 -2.47
C GLY A 75 5.94 -1.84 -2.41
N GLY A 76 5.86 -3.18 -2.33
CA GLY A 76 4.60 -3.93 -2.26
C GLY A 76 3.67 -3.59 -3.43
N ALA A 77 2.36 -3.61 -3.18
CA ALA A 77 1.35 -3.19 -4.15
C ALA A 77 1.40 -1.69 -4.46
N GLY A 78 2.00 -0.88 -3.58
CA GLY A 78 2.16 0.55 -3.74
C GLY A 78 3.05 0.94 -4.92
N ALA A 79 4.05 0.13 -5.27
CA ALA A 79 5.01 0.45 -6.33
C ALA A 79 4.39 0.62 -7.73
N TYR A 80 3.26 -0.02 -7.99
CA TYR A 80 2.53 0.09 -9.24
C TYR A 80 1.20 0.82 -9.09
N SER A 81 1.02 1.55 -7.99
CA SER A 81 -0.15 2.39 -7.78
C SER A 81 -0.01 3.71 -8.56
N ASP A 82 -1.09 4.46 -8.60
CA ASP A 82 -1.14 5.82 -9.14
C ASP A 82 -0.31 6.84 -8.30
N GLY A 83 0.29 6.42 -7.21
CA GLY A 83 1.11 7.29 -6.37
C GLY A 83 0.33 8.44 -5.74
N LYS A 84 -0.85 8.14 -5.24
CA LYS A 84 -1.73 9.10 -4.61
C LYS A 84 -1.59 9.05 -3.09
N PHE A 85 -1.11 10.13 -2.49
CA PHE A 85 -0.97 10.27 -1.05
C PHE A 85 -2.06 11.20 -0.51
N ASN A 86 -2.90 10.67 0.35
CA ASN A 86 -3.96 11.41 1.03
C ASN A 86 -3.40 11.97 2.34
N ILE A 87 -3.27 13.28 2.43
CA ILE A 87 -2.76 13.97 3.62
C ILE A 87 -3.93 14.26 4.54
N THR A 88 -4.48 13.21 5.11
CA THR A 88 -5.61 13.25 6.04
C THR A 88 -5.83 11.90 6.70
N HIS A 89 -6.35 11.89 7.91
CA HIS A 89 -6.81 10.70 8.60
C HIS A 89 -8.27 10.32 8.25
N GLU A 90 -9.02 11.20 7.56
CA GLU A 90 -10.46 11.02 7.32
C GLU A 90 -10.78 10.07 6.16
N PHE A 91 -9.82 9.76 5.29
CA PHE A 91 -10.08 8.95 4.09
C PHE A 91 -10.09 7.45 4.32
N GLY A 92 -9.88 7.00 5.54
CA GLY A 92 -9.96 5.61 5.95
C GLY A 92 -8.78 5.17 6.82
N GLY A 93 -8.80 3.92 7.21
CA GLY A 93 -7.90 3.35 8.20
C GLY A 93 -8.50 3.42 9.61
N TRP A 94 -7.85 2.75 10.55
CA TRP A 94 -8.31 2.64 11.94
C TRP A 94 -7.25 3.09 12.95
N MET A 95 -6.26 3.86 12.51
CA MET A 95 -5.21 4.35 13.41
C MET A 95 -5.79 5.27 14.49
N THR A 96 -6.86 6.00 14.17
CA THR A 96 -7.56 6.88 15.11
C THR A 96 -8.34 6.12 16.20
N ASP A 97 -8.52 4.80 16.06
CA ASP A 97 -9.05 3.95 17.13
C ASP A 97 -8.02 3.69 18.23
N TYR A 98 -6.74 3.91 17.95
CA TYR A 98 -5.60 3.64 18.84
C TYR A 98 -4.83 4.89 19.22
N LEU A 99 -4.82 5.93 18.36
CA LEU A 99 -4.06 7.16 18.52
C LEU A 99 -4.99 8.38 18.36
N SER A 100 -4.62 9.51 18.95
CA SER A 100 -5.35 10.75 18.71
C SER A 100 -5.19 11.22 17.26
N ASN A 101 -6.18 11.96 16.76
CA ASN A 101 -6.15 12.50 15.38
C ASN A 101 -4.87 13.31 15.13
N SER A 102 -4.44 14.13 16.10
CA SER A 102 -3.22 14.93 15.96
C SER A 102 -1.96 14.06 15.79
N VAL A 103 -1.83 12.97 16.54
CA VAL A 103 -0.70 12.04 16.40
C VAL A 103 -0.72 11.36 15.02
N VAL A 104 -1.92 10.99 14.54
CA VAL A 104 -2.03 10.39 13.20
C VAL A 104 -1.67 11.41 12.10
N GLU A 105 -2.09 12.66 12.24
CA GLU A 105 -1.71 13.75 11.33
C GLU A 105 -0.20 14.02 11.35
N ASP A 106 0.42 14.11 12.52
CA ASP A 106 1.88 14.25 12.65
C ASP A 106 2.63 13.10 11.97
N LEU A 107 2.13 11.86 12.07
CA LEU A 107 2.72 10.71 11.38
C LEU A 107 2.53 10.77 9.88
N ILE A 108 1.38 11.25 9.39
CA ILE A 108 1.13 11.45 7.97
C ILE A 108 2.10 12.50 7.41
N ASP A 109 2.23 13.64 8.09
CA ASP A 109 3.14 14.71 7.70
C ASP A 109 4.60 14.23 7.72
N TYR A 110 4.98 13.43 8.70
CA TYR A 110 6.31 12.83 8.77
C TYR A 110 6.60 11.91 7.57
N VAL A 111 5.67 11.02 7.22
CA VAL A 111 5.81 10.14 6.05
C VAL A 111 5.81 10.94 4.74
N ASP A 112 4.98 11.97 4.63
CA ASP A 112 4.98 12.87 3.47
C ASP A 112 6.31 13.61 3.34
N GLY A 113 6.89 14.05 4.46
CA GLY A 113 8.23 14.64 4.51
C GLY A 113 9.31 13.71 3.94
N ILE A 114 9.30 12.43 4.32
CA ILE A 114 10.22 11.42 3.75
C ILE A 114 10.02 11.29 2.24
N ASN A 115 8.78 11.25 1.75
CA ASN A 115 8.52 11.18 0.32
C ASN A 115 9.04 12.43 -0.42
N LEU A 116 8.91 13.61 0.19
CA LEU A 116 9.48 14.87 -0.35
C LEU A 116 11.02 14.84 -0.40
N GLU A 117 11.68 14.34 0.64
CA GLU A 117 13.14 14.16 0.66
C GLU A 117 13.60 13.23 -0.45
N HIS A 118 12.79 12.25 -0.84
CA HIS A 118 13.06 11.31 -1.93
C HIS A 118 12.53 11.73 -3.30
N GLY A 119 12.12 13.00 -3.45
CA GLY A 119 11.80 13.59 -4.75
C GLY A 119 10.33 13.59 -5.12
N ALA A 120 9.42 13.48 -4.13
CA ALA A 120 8.00 13.71 -4.39
C ALA A 120 7.77 15.18 -4.82
N THR A 121 6.79 15.39 -5.70
CA THR A 121 6.37 16.76 -6.06
C THR A 121 5.90 17.52 -4.83
N THR A 122 6.17 18.83 -4.80
CA THR A 122 5.60 19.73 -3.78
C THR A 122 4.15 20.09 -4.05
N ASP A 123 3.66 19.79 -5.26
CA ASP A 123 2.27 20.08 -5.64
C ASP A 123 1.30 19.27 -4.80
N ILE A 124 0.32 19.97 -4.25
CA ILE A 124 -0.73 19.39 -3.42
C ILE A 124 -2.06 20.07 -3.72
N THR A 125 -3.14 19.32 -3.77
CA THR A 125 -4.46 19.91 -3.98
C THR A 125 -4.88 20.73 -2.77
N ASP A 126 -5.44 21.92 -3.02
CA ASP A 126 -6.01 22.75 -1.96
C ASP A 126 -7.53 22.56 -1.86
N PRO A 127 -8.03 21.89 -0.81
CA PRO A 127 -9.45 21.65 -0.64
C PRO A 127 -10.22 22.88 -0.11
N THR A 128 -9.57 24.05 0.01
CA THR A 128 -10.17 25.27 0.59
C THR A 128 -10.55 26.32 -0.44
N THR A 129 -10.30 26.08 -1.73
CA THR A 129 -10.60 27.03 -2.81
C THR A 129 -12.10 27.31 -2.94
N ASP A 130 -12.44 28.45 -3.55
CA ASP A 130 -13.84 28.81 -3.80
C ASP A 130 -14.55 27.83 -4.72
N LYS A 131 -13.83 27.23 -5.68
CA LYS A 131 -14.36 26.19 -6.54
C LYS A 131 -14.71 24.92 -5.77
N VAL A 132 -13.86 24.49 -4.85
CA VAL A 132 -14.18 23.34 -3.98
C VAL A 132 -15.40 23.64 -3.11
N ARG A 133 -15.53 24.86 -2.58
CA ARG A 133 -16.73 25.30 -1.82
C ARG A 133 -18.00 25.27 -2.69
N GLU A 134 -17.90 25.65 -3.94
CA GLU A 134 -19.01 25.58 -4.89
C GLU A 134 -19.43 24.14 -5.17
N ILE A 135 -18.47 23.24 -5.43
CA ILE A 135 -18.71 21.80 -5.60
C ILE A 135 -19.38 21.21 -4.34
N GLU A 136 -18.86 21.53 -3.16
CA GLU A 136 -19.43 21.07 -1.89
C GLU A 136 -20.87 21.54 -1.70
N LYS A 137 -21.14 22.81 -1.98
CA LYS A 137 -22.50 23.40 -1.87
C LYS A 137 -23.49 22.68 -2.79
N ARG A 138 -23.09 22.41 -4.03
CA ARG A 138 -23.93 21.65 -4.99
C ARG A 138 -24.14 20.21 -4.52
N GLY A 139 -23.07 19.58 -3.99
CA GLY A 139 -23.18 18.24 -3.39
C GLY A 139 -24.16 18.23 -2.23
N TYR A 140 -24.08 19.19 -1.33
CA TYR A 140 -24.98 19.32 -0.18
C TYR A 140 -26.44 19.45 -0.59
N ALA A 141 -26.73 20.15 -1.68
CA ALA A 141 -28.09 20.35 -2.20
C ALA A 141 -28.76 19.03 -2.62
N VAL A 142 -27.96 17.98 -2.88
CA VAL A 142 -28.45 16.63 -3.25
C VAL A 142 -28.11 15.57 -2.19
N GLY A 143 -27.75 16.01 -0.98
CA GLY A 143 -27.49 15.11 0.16
C GLY A 143 -26.08 14.47 0.16
N LEU A 144 -25.16 14.96 -0.67
CA LEU A 144 -23.76 14.50 -0.68
C LEU A 144 -22.92 15.39 0.26
N LYS A 145 -22.18 14.75 1.15
CA LYS A 145 -21.18 15.42 2.00
C LYS A 145 -19.80 15.20 1.42
N LEU A 146 -19.11 16.29 1.06
CA LEU A 146 -17.72 16.21 0.63
C LEU A 146 -16.80 16.02 1.85
N LEU A 147 -15.88 15.06 1.77
CA LEU A 147 -14.73 14.95 2.66
C LEU A 147 -13.58 15.72 2.00
N ARG A 148 -13.10 16.75 2.68
CA ARG A 148 -12.01 17.59 2.18
C ARG A 148 -10.68 17.00 2.61
N ALA A 149 -9.76 16.88 1.67
CA ALA A 149 -8.38 16.49 1.98
C ALA A 149 -7.40 17.15 1.01
N LYS A 150 -6.20 17.33 1.48
CA LYS A 150 -5.06 17.58 0.62
C LYS A 150 -4.63 16.25 0.01
N VAL A 151 -4.37 16.25 -1.29
CA VAL A 151 -3.91 15.07 -2.02
C VAL A 151 -2.65 15.43 -2.77
N ARG A 152 -1.58 14.65 -2.55
CA ARG A 152 -0.37 14.68 -3.37
C ARG A 152 -0.46 13.58 -4.40
N HIS A 153 -0.44 13.93 -5.65
CA HIS A 153 -0.49 12.96 -6.75
C HIS A 153 0.84 12.94 -7.49
N LEU A 154 1.46 11.78 -7.51
CA LEU A 154 2.78 11.56 -8.09
C LEU A 154 2.69 10.95 -9.50
N GLY A 155 1.68 10.13 -9.74
CA GLY A 155 1.68 9.19 -10.84
C GLY A 155 2.60 7.99 -10.59
N THR A 156 2.42 6.95 -11.38
CA THR A 156 3.13 5.68 -11.18
C THR A 156 4.65 5.80 -11.35
N GLU A 157 5.11 6.62 -12.29
CA GLU A 157 6.54 6.76 -12.59
C GLU A 157 7.29 7.45 -11.46
N GLN A 158 6.80 8.60 -10.99
CA GLN A 158 7.45 9.33 -9.89
C GLN A 158 7.39 8.53 -8.59
N ASN A 159 6.29 7.85 -8.31
CA ASN A 159 6.17 6.95 -7.17
C ASN A 159 7.24 5.84 -7.20
N LEU A 160 7.53 5.29 -8.38
CA LEU A 160 8.56 4.28 -8.54
C LEU A 160 9.97 4.84 -8.30
N GLU A 161 10.25 6.06 -8.75
CA GLU A 161 11.55 6.73 -8.52
C GLU A 161 11.78 7.05 -7.03
N ILE A 162 10.74 7.47 -6.30
CA ILE A 162 10.80 7.65 -4.85
C ILE A 162 11.16 6.33 -4.15
N LEU A 163 10.48 5.24 -4.52
CA LEU A 163 10.77 3.93 -3.94
C LEU A 163 12.18 3.44 -4.26
N LYS A 164 12.71 3.73 -5.45
CA LYS A 164 14.12 3.44 -5.79
C LYS A 164 15.08 4.27 -4.94
N SER A 165 14.78 5.55 -4.73
CA SER A 165 15.58 6.44 -3.88
C SER A 165 15.65 5.93 -2.45
N ILE A 166 14.52 5.51 -1.88
CA ILE A 166 14.46 4.90 -0.55
C ILE A 166 15.22 3.57 -0.52
N TYR A 167 15.11 2.75 -1.57
CA TYR A 167 15.85 1.50 -1.69
C TYR A 167 17.36 1.73 -1.63
N GLU A 168 17.88 2.72 -2.38
CA GLU A 168 19.29 3.07 -2.41
C GLU A 168 19.79 3.60 -1.06
N GLU A 169 18.99 4.38 -0.34
CA GLU A 169 19.35 4.85 1.00
C GLU A 169 19.49 3.72 2.01
N LEU A 170 18.61 2.71 1.92
CA LEU A 170 18.57 1.62 2.88
C LEU A 170 19.52 0.46 2.59
N LYS A 171 20.00 0.30 1.34
CA LYS A 171 20.72 -0.91 0.88
C LYS A 171 22.01 -1.22 1.65
N ASP A 172 22.67 -0.20 2.21
CA ASP A 172 23.91 -0.37 2.95
C ASP A 172 23.69 -0.54 4.47
N ARG A 173 22.42 -0.44 4.92
CA ARG A 173 22.01 -0.51 6.33
C ARG A 173 21.09 -1.67 6.65
N VAL A 174 20.46 -2.24 5.61
CA VAL A 174 19.45 -3.29 5.71
C VAL A 174 19.79 -4.43 4.76
N ASP A 175 19.87 -5.64 5.29
CA ASP A 175 20.12 -6.83 4.49
C ASP A 175 18.84 -7.24 3.76
N TYR A 176 18.82 -7.11 2.43
CA TYR A 176 17.69 -7.46 1.59
C TYR A 176 17.68 -8.92 1.20
N HIS A 177 16.58 -9.61 1.51
CA HIS A 177 16.34 -11.00 1.14
C HIS A 177 15.09 -11.10 0.25
N PHE A 178 15.26 -10.82 -1.05
CA PHE A 178 14.21 -11.00 -2.06
C PHE A 178 14.17 -12.43 -2.57
N LYS A 179 13.05 -12.82 -3.19
CA LYS A 179 12.74 -14.20 -3.59
C LYS A 179 12.79 -15.17 -2.40
N THR A 180 12.56 -14.66 -1.22
CA THR A 180 12.70 -15.40 0.03
C THR A 180 11.34 -15.43 0.74
N GLU A 181 10.77 -16.59 0.86
CA GLU A 181 9.49 -16.79 1.52
C GLU A 181 9.71 -17.26 2.96
N VAL A 182 9.08 -16.57 3.90
CA VAL A 182 9.03 -16.99 5.30
C VAL A 182 7.86 -17.97 5.46
N LYS A 183 8.16 -19.15 5.99
CA LYS A 183 7.18 -20.21 6.22
C LYS A 183 6.56 -20.09 7.61
N GLU A 184 7.39 -19.93 8.64
CA GLU A 184 6.97 -19.96 10.03
C GLU A 184 7.75 -18.94 10.88
N VAL A 185 7.14 -18.47 11.97
CA VAL A 185 7.83 -17.78 13.05
C VAL A 185 8.13 -18.80 14.13
N LEU A 186 9.41 -18.93 14.49
CA LEU A 186 9.87 -19.88 15.49
C LEU A 186 9.83 -19.25 16.87
N THR A 187 9.19 -19.92 17.81
CA THR A 187 9.09 -19.51 19.21
C THR A 187 9.43 -20.67 20.13
N GLU A 188 10.03 -20.35 21.28
CA GLU A 188 10.31 -21.29 22.34
C GLU A 188 10.06 -20.59 23.68
N ASP A 189 9.32 -21.19 24.57
CA ASP A 189 8.94 -20.65 25.89
C ASP A 189 8.29 -19.24 25.81
N GLY A 190 7.52 -18.97 24.73
CA GLY A 190 6.86 -17.69 24.50
C GLY A 190 7.76 -16.58 23.93
N GLU A 191 9.03 -16.87 23.64
CA GLU A 191 9.97 -15.95 23.03
C GLU A 191 10.22 -16.28 21.56
N VAL A 192 10.36 -15.24 20.73
CA VAL A 192 10.77 -15.40 19.35
C VAL A 192 12.24 -15.84 19.29
N LYS A 193 12.53 -16.87 18.49
CA LYS A 193 13.88 -17.38 18.23
C LYS A 193 14.33 -17.12 16.78
N GLY A 194 13.38 -16.87 15.87
CA GLY A 194 13.70 -16.59 14.47
C GLY A 194 12.53 -16.84 13.52
N VAL A 195 12.86 -16.95 12.26
CA VAL A 195 11.93 -17.35 11.19
C VAL A 195 12.50 -18.53 10.41
N LEU A 196 11.64 -19.46 10.03
CA LEU A 196 11.94 -20.56 9.12
C LEU A 196 11.59 -20.12 7.69
N LEU A 197 12.53 -20.20 6.79
CA LEU A 197 12.34 -19.95 5.38
C LEU A 197 11.79 -21.18 4.64
N ALA A 198 11.15 -20.97 3.49
CA ALA A 198 10.61 -22.05 2.67
C ALA A 198 11.68 -23.02 2.16
N ASN A 199 12.93 -22.59 2.04
CA ASN A 199 14.08 -23.42 1.65
C ASN A 199 14.66 -24.24 2.82
N GLY A 200 14.10 -24.14 4.03
CA GLY A 200 14.54 -24.85 5.23
C GLY A 200 15.62 -24.12 6.04
N GLU A 201 16.10 -22.98 5.60
CA GLU A 201 17.05 -22.16 6.37
C GLU A 201 16.36 -21.44 7.53
N VAL A 202 17.11 -21.14 8.57
CA VAL A 202 16.64 -20.38 9.73
C VAL A 202 17.40 -19.06 9.82
N MET A 203 16.66 -17.97 9.95
CA MET A 203 17.18 -16.66 10.32
C MET A 203 16.89 -16.43 11.80
N GLU A 204 17.94 -16.45 12.63
CA GLU A 204 17.81 -16.22 14.07
C GLU A 204 17.56 -14.75 14.36
N THR A 205 16.58 -14.45 15.19
CA THR A 205 16.28 -13.10 15.66
C THR A 205 15.43 -13.13 16.92
N LYS A 206 15.47 -12.05 17.69
CA LYS A 206 14.59 -11.84 18.85
C LYS A 206 13.31 -11.09 18.50
N TYR A 207 13.31 -10.36 17.40
CA TYR A 207 12.18 -9.52 17.00
C TYR A 207 11.79 -9.78 15.55
N VAL A 208 10.53 -10.08 15.34
CA VAL A 208 9.96 -10.25 14.00
C VAL A 208 8.87 -9.21 13.80
N PHE A 209 9.01 -8.40 12.75
CA PHE A 209 7.99 -7.46 12.32
C PHE A 209 7.24 -8.03 11.12
N LEU A 210 5.94 -8.31 11.28
CA LEU A 210 5.11 -8.93 10.26
C LEU A 210 4.33 -7.88 9.47
N ALA A 211 4.71 -7.68 8.22
CA ALA A 211 4.10 -6.75 7.28
C ALA A 211 3.75 -7.40 5.92
N PRO A 212 3.13 -8.60 5.89
CA PRO A 212 2.97 -9.41 4.68
C PRO A 212 1.95 -8.86 3.69
N GLY A 213 1.22 -7.80 4.04
CA GLY A 213 0.20 -7.20 3.20
C GLY A 213 -0.98 -8.15 2.94
N ARG A 214 -1.79 -7.82 1.92
CA ARG A 214 -3.01 -8.58 1.61
C ARG A 214 -2.73 -9.95 1.00
N ASP A 215 -1.66 -10.06 0.23
CA ASP A 215 -1.26 -11.32 -0.40
C ASP A 215 -0.78 -12.35 0.63
N GLY A 216 -0.21 -11.89 1.73
CA GLY A 216 0.20 -12.74 2.86
C GLY A 216 -0.86 -12.96 3.94
N SER A 217 -2.11 -12.54 3.73
CA SER A 217 -3.16 -12.59 4.77
C SER A 217 -3.50 -14.01 5.24
N VAL A 218 -3.50 -14.98 4.33
CA VAL A 218 -3.74 -16.40 4.68
C VAL A 218 -2.59 -16.93 5.50
N TRP A 219 -1.35 -16.73 5.05
CA TRP A 219 -0.16 -17.10 5.78
C TRP A 219 -0.11 -16.45 7.18
N LEU A 220 -0.42 -15.15 7.27
CA LEU A 220 -0.45 -14.44 8.56
C LEU A 220 -1.47 -15.07 9.51
N LYS A 221 -2.64 -15.46 9.00
CA LYS A 221 -3.64 -16.18 9.79
C LYS A 221 -3.10 -17.48 10.37
N ASP A 222 -2.37 -18.24 9.57
CA ASP A 222 -1.79 -19.51 10.00
C ASP A 222 -0.71 -19.28 11.06
N VAL A 223 0.14 -18.26 10.89
CA VAL A 223 1.14 -17.82 11.88
C VAL A 223 0.48 -17.41 13.19
N MET A 224 -0.58 -16.57 13.15
CA MET A 224 -1.28 -16.14 14.36
C MET A 224 -1.90 -17.34 15.10
N ASN A 225 -2.52 -18.26 14.37
CA ASN A 225 -3.12 -19.45 14.95
C ASN A 225 -2.06 -20.36 15.60
N SER A 226 -0.92 -20.57 14.96
CA SER A 226 0.16 -21.41 15.50
C SER A 226 0.78 -20.81 16.77
N GLN A 227 0.75 -19.49 16.91
CA GLN A 227 1.22 -18.76 18.10
C GLN A 227 0.15 -18.57 19.17
N GLY A 228 -1.08 -19.04 18.95
CA GLY A 228 -2.20 -18.85 19.88
C GLY A 228 -2.68 -17.41 20.01
N ILE A 229 -2.36 -16.55 19.03
CA ILE A 229 -2.76 -15.14 19.03
C ILE A 229 -4.19 -15.03 18.51
N PRO A 230 -5.14 -14.51 19.32
CA PRO A 230 -6.53 -14.41 18.91
C PRO A 230 -6.70 -13.39 17.77
N MET A 231 -7.53 -13.75 16.80
CA MET A 231 -7.88 -12.89 15.68
C MET A 231 -9.36 -12.61 15.64
N LYS A 232 -9.70 -11.45 15.10
CA LYS A 232 -11.06 -10.96 14.91
C LYS A 232 -11.27 -10.61 13.43
N ASN A 233 -12.37 -11.08 12.86
CA ASN A 233 -12.79 -10.62 11.55
C ASN A 233 -13.21 -9.15 11.63
N LEU A 234 -12.66 -8.34 10.74
CA LEU A 234 -13.06 -6.96 10.59
C LEU A 234 -14.11 -6.83 9.47
N GLN A 235 -14.83 -5.72 9.48
CA GLN A 235 -15.75 -5.38 8.40
C GLN A 235 -14.98 -5.18 7.08
N VAL A 236 -15.66 -5.42 5.97
CA VAL A 236 -15.17 -5.14 4.63
C VAL A 236 -16.11 -4.17 3.93
N ASP A 237 -15.54 -3.27 3.13
CA ASP A 237 -16.32 -2.42 2.24
C ASP A 237 -16.67 -3.21 0.97
N ILE A 238 -17.95 -3.21 0.62
CA ILE A 238 -18.43 -3.78 -0.64
C ILE A 238 -18.89 -2.63 -1.52
N GLY A 239 -18.47 -2.64 -2.78
CA GLY A 239 -18.82 -1.58 -3.71
C GLY A 239 -18.78 -2.03 -5.16
N VAL A 240 -19.17 -1.13 -6.03
CA VAL A 240 -19.12 -1.30 -7.48
C VAL A 240 -18.13 -0.31 -8.08
N ARG A 241 -17.48 -0.70 -9.16
CA ARG A 241 -16.70 0.22 -9.99
C ARG A 241 -17.60 0.80 -11.05
N VAL A 242 -17.47 2.10 -11.23
CA VAL A 242 -18.27 2.84 -12.22
C VAL A 242 -17.32 3.53 -13.17
N GLU A 243 -17.56 3.36 -14.45
CA GLU A 243 -16.87 4.06 -15.53
C GLU A 243 -17.82 5.12 -16.08
N THR A 244 -17.32 6.32 -16.26
CA THR A 244 -18.10 7.45 -16.78
C THR A 244 -17.20 8.33 -17.66
N SER A 245 -17.81 9.22 -18.45
CA SER A 245 -17.07 10.14 -19.30
C SER A 245 -16.24 11.11 -18.46
N ASP A 246 -15.02 11.41 -18.91
CA ASP A 246 -14.14 12.41 -18.28
C ASP A 246 -14.81 13.78 -18.16
N ILE A 247 -15.65 14.16 -19.11
CA ILE A 247 -16.40 15.44 -19.08
C ILE A 247 -17.28 15.53 -17.83
N VAL A 248 -17.88 14.41 -17.39
CA VAL A 248 -18.75 14.38 -16.21
C VAL A 248 -17.96 14.62 -14.93
N MET A 249 -16.73 14.13 -14.88
CA MET A 249 -15.86 14.20 -13.70
C MET A 249 -14.85 15.35 -13.75
N GLN A 250 -14.78 16.07 -14.89
CA GLN A 250 -13.72 17.05 -15.18
C GLN A 250 -13.56 18.08 -14.04
N GLU A 251 -14.64 18.75 -13.66
CA GLU A 251 -14.59 19.78 -12.63
C GLU A 251 -14.13 19.25 -11.27
N ILE A 252 -14.55 18.01 -10.92
CA ILE A 252 -14.14 17.37 -9.67
C ILE A 252 -12.66 17.00 -9.73
N ASN A 253 -12.21 16.41 -10.84
CA ASN A 253 -10.83 15.96 -11.02
C ASN A 253 -9.85 17.16 -11.05
N GLU A 254 -10.22 18.27 -11.70
CA GLU A 254 -9.37 19.48 -11.78
C GLU A 254 -9.15 20.16 -10.44
N HIS A 255 -10.13 20.11 -9.53
CA HIS A 255 -10.05 20.87 -8.26
C HIS A 255 -9.82 20.02 -7.03
N LEU A 256 -10.14 18.72 -7.07
CA LEU A 256 -10.02 17.80 -5.95
C LEU A 256 -9.15 16.60 -6.26
N TYR A 257 -8.82 16.36 -7.53
CA TYR A 257 -8.27 15.12 -8.05
C TYR A 257 -9.14 13.90 -7.69
N GLU A 258 -9.48 13.74 -6.43
CA GLU A 258 -10.36 12.68 -5.91
C GLU A 258 -11.52 13.29 -5.11
N GLY A 259 -12.69 13.33 -5.72
CA GLY A 259 -13.92 13.78 -5.04
C GLY A 259 -14.44 12.70 -4.10
N LYS A 260 -14.17 12.83 -2.81
CA LYS A 260 -14.63 11.89 -1.80
C LYS A 260 -15.95 12.36 -1.21
N PHE A 261 -17.05 11.79 -1.68
CA PHE A 261 -18.40 12.13 -1.22
C PHE A 261 -18.99 11.00 -0.38
N MET A 262 -19.71 11.37 0.66
CA MET A 262 -20.52 10.47 1.47
C MET A 262 -22.01 10.76 1.22
N TYR A 263 -22.80 9.72 1.13
CA TYR A 263 -24.24 9.77 1.00
C TYR A 263 -24.91 8.82 1.99
N ARG A 264 -25.93 9.31 2.69
CA ARG A 264 -26.76 8.44 3.54
C ARG A 264 -28.02 8.07 2.79
N THR A 265 -28.19 6.77 2.52
CA THR A 265 -29.38 6.25 1.85
C THR A 265 -30.63 6.38 2.69
N SER A 266 -31.80 6.24 2.08
CA SER A 266 -33.10 6.25 2.75
C SER A 266 -33.26 5.16 3.83
N VAL A 267 -32.49 4.08 3.73
CA VAL A 267 -32.48 2.99 4.73
C VAL A 267 -31.36 3.17 5.78
N GLY A 268 -30.68 4.32 5.79
CA GLY A 268 -29.66 4.66 6.78
C GLY A 268 -28.25 4.19 6.50
N THR A 269 -28.02 3.41 5.44
CA THR A 269 -26.68 2.96 5.04
C THR A 269 -25.86 4.14 4.54
N VAL A 270 -24.61 4.24 4.99
CA VAL A 270 -23.67 5.23 4.46
C VAL A 270 -22.91 4.63 3.29
N VAL A 271 -22.98 5.31 2.15
CA VAL A 271 -22.22 5.00 0.94
C VAL A 271 -21.17 6.08 0.72
N ARG A 272 -20.00 5.72 0.25
CA ARG A 272 -18.90 6.65 0.01
C ARG A 272 -18.29 6.38 -1.36
N THR A 273 -17.98 7.46 -2.12
CA THR A 273 -17.10 7.33 -3.27
C THR A 273 -15.69 6.92 -2.80
N PHE A 274 -15.05 6.09 -3.59
CA PHE A 274 -13.71 5.58 -3.29
C PHE A 274 -12.68 6.20 -4.24
N CYS A 275 -11.63 5.46 -4.60
CA CYS A 275 -10.60 5.98 -5.47
C CYS A 275 -11.15 6.37 -6.84
N SER A 276 -10.80 7.57 -7.30
CA SER A 276 -10.99 8.04 -8.68
C SER A 276 -9.70 7.83 -9.46
N ASN A 277 -9.83 7.47 -10.72
CA ASN A 277 -8.73 7.45 -11.68
C ASN A 277 -9.16 8.21 -12.90
N PRO A 278 -8.76 9.48 -13.04
CA PRO A 278 -9.05 10.26 -14.24
C PRO A 278 -8.57 9.54 -15.51
N SER A 279 -9.41 9.51 -16.53
CA SER A 279 -9.16 8.85 -17.82
C SER A 279 -8.82 7.34 -17.73
N GLY A 280 -9.15 6.70 -16.61
CA GLY A 280 -8.91 5.28 -16.38
C GLY A 280 -10.08 4.41 -16.82
N HIS A 281 -9.79 3.12 -17.09
CA HIS A 281 -10.79 2.11 -17.39
C HIS A 281 -10.92 1.08 -16.26
N VAL A 282 -12.13 0.53 -16.11
CA VAL A 282 -12.35 -0.61 -15.22
C VAL A 282 -11.77 -1.85 -15.85
N VAL A 283 -10.78 -2.43 -15.20
CA VAL A 283 -10.13 -3.67 -15.63
C VAL A 283 -10.54 -4.81 -14.74
N ALA A 284 -11.02 -5.90 -15.35
CA ALA A 284 -11.24 -7.13 -14.61
C ALA A 284 -9.90 -7.73 -14.19
N VAL A 285 -9.70 -7.87 -12.89
CA VAL A 285 -8.54 -8.54 -12.33
C VAL A 285 -8.98 -9.71 -11.48
N SER A 286 -8.11 -10.71 -11.40
CA SER A 286 -8.29 -11.82 -10.48
C SER A 286 -8.46 -11.28 -9.04
N TYR A 287 -9.28 -11.93 -8.24
CA TYR A 287 -9.61 -11.55 -6.86
C TYR A 287 -8.40 -11.39 -5.92
N THR A 288 -7.24 -11.89 -6.31
CA THR A 288 -5.97 -11.75 -5.59
C THR A 288 -5.20 -10.48 -5.98
N HIS A 289 -5.64 -9.74 -7.00
CA HIS A 289 -4.94 -8.59 -7.54
C HIS A 289 -5.69 -7.32 -7.17
N LEU A 290 -4.93 -6.31 -6.78
CA LEU A 290 -5.45 -4.95 -6.72
C LEU A 290 -5.82 -4.52 -8.13
N VAL A 291 -7.02 -3.98 -8.28
CA VAL A 291 -7.42 -3.38 -9.55
C VAL A 291 -6.62 -2.10 -9.71
N SER A 292 -5.66 -2.09 -10.60
CA SER A 292 -5.08 -0.85 -11.09
C SER A 292 -5.92 -0.37 -12.26
N ALA A 293 -6.55 0.79 -12.13
CA ALA A 293 -7.00 1.53 -13.29
C ALA A 293 -5.75 2.16 -13.89
N LYS A 294 -5.52 1.96 -15.18
CA LYS A 294 -4.45 2.67 -15.89
C LYS A 294 -5.03 3.94 -16.51
N PRO A 295 -4.34 5.08 -16.43
CA PRO A 295 -4.57 6.13 -17.40
C PRO A 295 -4.28 5.57 -18.79
N GLN A 296 -5.09 5.91 -19.77
CA GLN A 296 -4.73 5.68 -21.18
C GLN A 296 -3.51 6.57 -21.46
N GLY A 297 -2.33 5.99 -21.50
CA GLY A 297 -1.24 6.56 -22.27
C GLY A 297 -1.61 6.43 -23.72
N ASP A 298 -1.41 7.50 -24.48
CA ASP A 298 -1.68 7.57 -25.90
C ASP A 298 -1.20 6.32 -26.63
N VAL A 299 -2.11 5.79 -27.47
CA VAL A 299 -1.83 4.72 -28.42
C VAL A 299 -1.10 5.31 -29.62
#